data_232daa7085d6ad58b6c175ca4263ffb9
#
_entry.id   232daa7085d6ad58b6c175ca4263ffb9
#
_cell.length_a   1.000
_cell.length_b   1.000
_cell.length_c   1.000
_cell.angle_alpha   90.00
_cell.angle_beta   90.00
_cell.angle_gamma   90.00
#
_symmetry.space_group_name_H-M   'P 1'
#
loop_
_entity.id
_entity.type
_entity.pdbx_description
1 polymer ?
#
loop_
_entity_poly.entity_id
_entity_poly.type
_entity_poly.pdbx_seq_one_letter_code
_entity_poly.pdbx_strand_id
1 'polypeptide(L)'
;MYRLATTGLLGLAALAGTVSLEVSGATPRLVVGIVVDQLRTDQIDQLQSLFGEKGFKVLMRDGAYLRDVDFKTPGLDASSGTAAVMTGSWPAYTGVPSALIFDSESQTMRPPLARPMSNGSISNDSFTPEGLRLSTIADELAIASDGKAVIYSVAADPQQAVILAGHAANNAVWLNNTSGLWATSSYYGLLNNATKRVNSRTAPAHQIDTVKWRPLPATARLCTNLAKGPAFDYKFTSRDRDAYRKFGLSPAGNRAVTDIAVELISQMPADPAAQGMINVAYTVAPYKYSLGTGTVESTDACIRLDAQIGRIIEAVDKYCGKENALIWLTSTGYYDATATEDKRFRIPGGEFSVRRARSLLNSYLVARHGIGDYIASIRNGNVYLDSKSIEARNLDPVTIADEARQFLALMSGVEQTFTRHEILSPSSPETDALNLGYDPKYGGDVIIRLAPGWSVVDEDAPVASHQKPVRQMPVMTPSFIMTPGIPAQKIDSPVEAAALAPTLTDILRIRSPNGTRARSIPLQK
;
A
#
# COMPACT_ATOMS: atom_id res chain seq x y z
N MET A 1 16.26 -24.96 -91.86
CA MET A 1 15.93 -23.53 -91.99
C MET A 1 14.68 -23.28 -91.18
N TYR A 2 14.77 -22.77 -89.97
CA TYR A 2 13.74 -21.96 -89.30
C TYR A 2 14.34 -21.46 -87.98
N ARG A 3 14.50 -20.17 -87.86
CA ARG A 3 14.92 -19.48 -86.65
C ARG A 3 13.70 -19.24 -85.77
N LEU A 4 13.73 -19.66 -84.53
CA LEU A 4 12.75 -19.27 -83.53
C LEU A 4 13.42 -18.23 -82.64
N ALA A 5 12.79 -17.06 -82.57
CA ALA A 5 13.13 -15.98 -81.70
C ALA A 5 12.42 -16.21 -80.36
N THR A 6 13.18 -16.25 -79.28
CA THR A 6 12.66 -16.29 -77.92
C THR A 6 12.75 -14.90 -77.29
N THR A 7 11.59 -14.30 -77.09
CA THR A 7 11.39 -13.04 -76.33
C THR A 7 11.46 -13.32 -74.86
N GLY A 8 12.48 -12.77 -74.18
CA GLY A 8 12.59 -12.81 -72.73
C GLY A 8 11.72 -11.75 -72.05
N LEU A 9 10.83 -12.18 -71.17
CA LEU A 9 10.10 -11.31 -70.24
C LEU A 9 10.94 -11.11 -69.00
N LEU A 10 11.42 -9.90 -68.80
CA LEU A 10 12.01 -9.46 -67.47
C LEU A 10 10.87 -9.14 -66.55
N GLY A 11 10.66 -10.01 -65.52
CA GLY A 11 9.77 -9.73 -64.41
C GLY A 11 10.49 -8.87 -63.36
N LEU A 12 10.07 -7.62 -63.22
CA LEU A 12 10.44 -6.79 -62.07
C LEU A 12 9.68 -7.30 -60.82
N ALA A 13 10.37 -8.00 -59.93
CA ALA A 13 9.87 -8.27 -58.58
C ALA A 13 10.03 -7.01 -57.73
N ALA A 14 8.94 -6.30 -57.49
CA ALA A 14 8.90 -5.23 -56.49
C ALA A 14 8.99 -5.87 -55.09
N LEU A 15 10.14 -5.78 -54.42
CA LEU A 15 10.26 -6.01 -53.00
C LEU A 15 9.52 -4.86 -52.27
N ALA A 16 8.27 -5.10 -51.89
CA ALA A 16 7.59 -4.31 -50.90
C ALA A 16 8.20 -4.65 -49.54
N GLY A 17 9.26 -3.96 -49.17
CA GLY A 17 9.77 -3.96 -47.82
C GLY A 17 8.69 -3.38 -46.90
N THR A 18 8.02 -4.21 -46.11
CA THR A 18 7.24 -3.77 -44.98
C THR A 18 8.23 -3.16 -43.99
N VAL A 19 8.36 -1.83 -44.02
CA VAL A 19 9.00 -1.08 -42.94
C VAL A 19 8.04 -1.22 -41.76
N SER A 20 8.31 -2.19 -40.90
CA SER A 20 7.78 -2.19 -39.54
C SER A 20 8.31 -0.93 -38.91
N LEU A 21 7.52 0.11 -38.84
CA LEU A 21 7.72 1.21 -37.92
C LEU A 21 7.59 0.60 -36.51
N GLU A 22 8.71 0.08 -35.98
CA GLU A 22 8.86 -0.05 -34.56
C GLU A 22 8.70 1.37 -34.03
N VAL A 23 7.56 1.65 -33.43
CA VAL A 23 7.38 2.82 -32.57
C VAL A 23 8.27 2.55 -31.36
N SER A 24 9.56 2.83 -31.51
CA SER A 24 10.53 2.87 -30.44
C SER A 24 10.19 4.09 -29.59
N GLY A 25 9.19 3.96 -28.72
CA GLY A 25 8.95 4.96 -27.68
C GLY A 25 10.24 5.12 -26.87
N ALA A 26 10.74 6.34 -26.76
CA ALA A 26 11.90 6.63 -25.91
C ALA A 26 11.59 6.19 -24.48
N THR A 27 12.59 5.66 -23.78
CA THR A 27 12.45 5.30 -22.37
C THR A 27 12.08 6.56 -21.57
N PRO A 28 11.09 6.50 -20.68
CA PRO A 28 10.69 7.66 -19.89
C PRO A 28 11.87 8.26 -19.11
N ARG A 29 12.01 9.57 -19.18
CA ARG A 29 13.03 10.33 -18.43
C ARG A 29 12.71 10.39 -16.94
N LEU A 30 11.42 10.51 -16.60
CA LEU A 30 10.95 10.55 -15.24
C LEU A 30 9.85 9.51 -15.01
N VAL A 31 10.00 8.71 -13.98
CA VAL A 31 8.99 7.78 -13.48
C VAL A 31 8.38 8.36 -12.21
N VAL A 32 7.05 8.46 -12.17
CA VAL A 32 6.33 8.86 -10.96
C VAL A 32 5.38 7.75 -10.55
N GLY A 33 5.64 7.17 -9.38
CA GLY A 33 4.78 6.17 -8.76
C GLY A 33 3.94 6.77 -7.64
N ILE A 34 2.64 6.53 -7.68
CA ILE A 34 1.70 7.02 -6.67
C ILE A 34 0.95 5.83 -6.09
N VAL A 35 1.14 5.55 -4.80
CA VAL A 35 0.39 4.53 -4.08
C VAL A 35 -0.58 5.24 -3.13
N VAL A 36 -1.86 4.91 -3.21
CA VAL A 36 -2.90 5.55 -2.39
C VAL A 36 -3.54 4.53 -1.47
N ASP A 37 -3.30 4.67 -0.19
CA ASP A 37 -3.87 3.79 0.82
C ASP A 37 -5.39 3.87 0.85
N GLN A 38 -6.05 2.70 0.72
CA GLN A 38 -7.51 2.51 0.77
C GLN A 38 -8.31 3.20 -0.34
N LEU A 39 -7.72 3.49 -1.50
CA LEU A 39 -8.45 4.02 -2.65
C LEU A 39 -9.27 2.90 -3.32
N ARG A 40 -10.54 3.17 -3.60
CA ARG A 40 -11.48 2.24 -4.23
C ARG A 40 -11.93 2.73 -5.60
N THR A 41 -12.22 1.79 -6.49
CA THR A 41 -12.75 2.09 -7.83
C THR A 41 -14.14 2.73 -7.78
N ASP A 42 -15.03 2.21 -6.92
CA ASP A 42 -16.36 2.80 -6.75
C ASP A 42 -16.32 4.25 -6.28
N GLN A 43 -15.32 4.59 -5.45
CA GLN A 43 -15.07 5.96 -4.99
C GLN A 43 -14.64 6.87 -6.15
N ILE A 44 -13.74 6.41 -7.03
CA ILE A 44 -13.35 7.16 -8.22
C ILE A 44 -14.55 7.40 -9.14
N ASP A 45 -15.34 6.36 -9.42
CA ASP A 45 -16.49 6.45 -10.31
C ASP A 45 -17.59 7.41 -9.78
N GLN A 46 -17.87 7.33 -8.47
CA GLN A 46 -18.89 8.20 -7.83
C GLN A 46 -18.46 9.66 -7.73
N LEU A 47 -17.15 9.92 -7.57
CA LEU A 47 -16.64 11.27 -7.35
C LEU A 47 -16.14 11.95 -8.62
N GLN A 48 -16.18 11.28 -9.78
CA GLN A 48 -15.65 11.80 -11.04
C GLN A 48 -16.15 13.21 -11.40
N SER A 49 -17.44 13.50 -11.15
CA SER A 49 -18.01 14.83 -11.42
C SER A 49 -17.48 15.96 -10.52
N LEU A 50 -16.86 15.59 -9.39
CA LEU A 50 -16.32 16.52 -8.39
C LEU A 50 -14.81 16.74 -8.54
N PHE A 51 -14.16 15.90 -9.35
CA PHE A 51 -12.73 16.06 -9.63
C PHE A 51 -12.48 17.26 -10.54
N GLY A 52 -11.35 17.93 -10.30
CA GLY A 52 -10.82 18.98 -11.17
C GLY A 52 -10.33 18.42 -12.51
N GLU A 53 -9.94 19.29 -13.42
CA GLU A 53 -9.51 18.92 -14.77
C GLU A 53 -8.06 18.43 -14.85
N LYS A 54 -7.27 18.51 -13.75
CA LYS A 54 -5.81 18.30 -13.78
C LYS A 54 -5.33 17.06 -13.05
N GLY A 55 -6.19 16.39 -12.26
CA GLY A 55 -5.86 15.23 -11.45
C GLY A 55 -6.32 13.91 -12.09
N PHE A 56 -7.23 13.19 -11.41
CA PHE A 56 -7.74 11.89 -11.87
C PHE A 56 -8.31 11.93 -13.29
N LYS A 57 -8.96 13.03 -13.70
CA LYS A 57 -9.48 13.15 -15.06
C LYS A 57 -8.40 13.11 -16.14
N VAL A 58 -7.20 13.65 -15.86
CA VAL A 58 -6.05 13.54 -16.77
C VAL A 58 -5.62 12.10 -16.88
N LEU A 59 -5.47 11.39 -15.76
CA LEU A 59 -5.07 9.98 -15.75
C LEU A 59 -6.08 9.10 -16.50
N MET A 60 -7.38 9.37 -16.37
CA MET A 60 -8.43 8.64 -17.08
C MET A 60 -8.48 8.95 -18.59
N ARG A 61 -8.22 10.22 -18.96
CA ARG A 61 -8.30 10.67 -20.35
C ARG A 61 -7.07 10.28 -21.16
N ASP A 62 -5.88 10.37 -20.55
CA ASP A 62 -4.60 10.28 -21.24
C ASP A 62 -3.86 8.96 -20.96
N GLY A 63 -4.38 8.08 -20.11
CA GLY A 63 -3.74 6.84 -19.69
C GLY A 63 -4.64 5.60 -19.76
N ALA A 64 -4.05 4.45 -19.43
CA ALA A 64 -4.80 3.21 -19.21
C ALA A 64 -5.40 3.23 -17.80
N TYR A 65 -6.71 3.02 -17.70
CA TYR A 65 -7.47 2.90 -16.44
C TYR A 65 -7.88 1.45 -16.24
N LEU A 66 -7.22 0.76 -15.31
CA LEU A 66 -7.55 -0.57 -14.85
C LEU A 66 -8.49 -0.42 -13.66
N ARG A 67 -9.71 -0.94 -13.77
CA ARG A 67 -10.75 -0.72 -12.75
C ARG A 67 -10.76 -1.75 -11.64
N ASP A 68 -10.18 -2.91 -11.88
CA ASP A 68 -10.19 -4.02 -10.93
C ASP A 68 -8.79 -4.63 -10.80
N VAL A 69 -8.01 -4.07 -9.88
CA VAL A 69 -6.71 -4.64 -9.49
C VAL A 69 -6.91 -5.51 -8.25
N ASP A 70 -6.83 -6.81 -8.44
CA ASP A 70 -7.09 -7.84 -7.44
C ASP A 70 -5.80 -8.26 -6.74
N PHE A 71 -5.76 -8.09 -5.44
CA PHE A 71 -4.62 -8.46 -4.59
C PHE A 71 -4.64 -9.91 -4.12
N LYS A 72 -5.67 -10.69 -4.45
CA LYS A 72 -5.79 -12.14 -4.20
C LYS A 72 -5.71 -12.61 -2.75
N THR A 73 -5.35 -11.76 -1.80
CA THR A 73 -5.19 -12.13 -0.39
C THR A 73 -5.94 -11.18 0.55
N PRO A 74 -6.59 -11.69 1.59
CA PRO A 74 -7.17 -10.86 2.64
C PRO A 74 -6.09 -10.37 3.62
N GLY A 75 -6.50 -9.46 4.52
CA GLY A 75 -5.65 -9.03 5.64
C GLY A 75 -4.55 -8.04 5.28
N LEU A 76 -4.64 -7.41 4.11
CA LEU A 76 -3.70 -6.38 3.69
C LEU A 76 -3.80 -5.12 4.57
N ASP A 77 -2.70 -4.37 4.56
CA ASP A 77 -2.60 -3.01 5.09
C ASP A 77 -1.73 -2.14 4.18
N ALA A 78 -1.52 -0.89 4.56
CA ALA A 78 -0.76 0.05 3.75
C ALA A 78 0.65 -0.44 3.41
N SER A 79 1.34 -1.11 4.33
CA SER A 79 2.71 -1.60 4.12
C SER A 79 2.73 -2.83 3.22
N SER A 80 1.92 -3.84 3.53
CA SER A 80 1.89 -5.10 2.77
C SER A 80 1.36 -4.90 1.34
N GLY A 81 0.32 -4.06 1.16
CA GLY A 81 -0.18 -3.70 -0.16
C GLY A 81 0.84 -2.93 -1.00
N THR A 82 1.55 -1.95 -0.40
CA THR A 82 2.63 -1.22 -1.08
C THR A 82 3.77 -2.16 -1.48
N ALA A 83 4.16 -3.10 -0.59
CA ALA A 83 5.21 -4.08 -0.89
C ALA A 83 4.81 -5.01 -2.04
N ALA A 84 3.54 -5.48 -2.07
CA ALA A 84 3.05 -6.32 -3.15
C ALA A 84 3.15 -5.65 -4.52
N VAL A 85 2.76 -4.37 -4.61
CA VAL A 85 2.84 -3.58 -5.85
C VAL A 85 4.28 -3.36 -6.29
N MET A 86 5.16 -2.95 -5.37
CA MET A 86 6.54 -2.58 -5.70
C MET A 86 7.41 -3.79 -6.06
N THR A 87 7.11 -4.97 -5.54
CA THR A 87 7.88 -6.20 -5.77
C THR A 87 7.27 -7.14 -6.82
N GLY A 88 6.00 -6.92 -7.21
CA GLY A 88 5.26 -7.85 -8.07
C GLY A 88 5.06 -9.22 -7.42
N SER A 89 4.95 -9.27 -6.10
CA SER A 89 4.86 -10.51 -5.33
C SER A 89 3.84 -10.39 -4.19
N TRP A 90 3.60 -11.48 -3.51
CA TRP A 90 2.61 -11.55 -2.44
C TRP A 90 3.25 -11.28 -1.06
N PRO A 91 2.51 -10.77 -0.06
CA PRO A 91 3.02 -10.48 1.27
C PRO A 91 3.80 -11.63 1.94
N ALA A 92 3.40 -12.87 1.70
CA ALA A 92 4.10 -14.07 2.19
C ALA A 92 5.60 -14.11 1.82
N TYR A 93 5.99 -13.47 0.71
CA TYR A 93 7.36 -13.51 0.18
C TYR A 93 8.14 -12.21 0.36
N THR A 94 7.44 -11.10 0.52
CA THR A 94 8.06 -9.75 0.53
C THR A 94 8.88 -9.47 1.79
N GLY A 95 8.62 -10.16 2.90
CA GLY A 95 9.16 -9.83 4.22
C GLY A 95 8.36 -8.75 4.95
N VAL A 96 7.31 -8.23 4.32
CA VAL A 96 6.39 -7.22 4.87
C VAL A 96 4.96 -7.76 4.81
N PRO A 97 4.61 -8.77 5.64
CA PRO A 97 3.26 -9.34 5.63
C PRO A 97 2.20 -8.40 6.21
N SER A 98 2.62 -7.47 7.06
CA SER A 98 1.76 -6.42 7.62
C SER A 98 2.60 -5.27 8.17
N ALA A 99 1.95 -4.16 8.53
CA ALA A 99 2.60 -3.00 9.13
C ALA A 99 3.25 -3.30 10.50
N LEU A 100 2.76 -4.31 11.22
CA LEU A 100 3.31 -4.79 12.47
C LEU A 100 3.41 -6.32 12.46
N ILE A 101 4.56 -6.84 12.81
CA ILE A 101 4.83 -8.26 13.00
C ILE A 101 5.07 -8.57 14.47
N PHE A 102 4.73 -9.78 14.88
CA PHE A 102 5.08 -10.30 16.19
C PHE A 102 6.51 -10.84 16.15
N ASP A 103 7.36 -10.31 17.02
CA ASP A 103 8.73 -10.78 17.18
C ASP A 103 8.75 -11.79 18.34
N SER A 104 8.95 -13.05 18.02
CA SER A 104 8.92 -14.15 18.99
C SER A 104 10.09 -14.12 19.98
N GLU A 105 11.21 -13.47 19.64
CA GLU A 105 12.36 -13.35 20.54
C GLU A 105 12.11 -12.30 21.63
N SER A 106 11.67 -11.11 21.21
CA SER A 106 11.37 -10.00 22.12
C SER A 106 9.95 -10.05 22.71
N GLN A 107 9.07 -10.94 22.20
CA GLN A 107 7.65 -11.03 22.57
C GLN A 107 6.88 -9.70 22.36
N THR A 108 7.29 -8.90 21.37
CA THR A 108 6.72 -7.59 21.10
C THR A 108 6.26 -7.44 19.64
N MET A 109 5.33 -6.50 19.45
CA MET A 109 4.95 -6.08 18.09
C MET A 109 5.90 -4.98 17.60
N ARG A 110 6.44 -5.14 16.40
CA ARG A 110 7.29 -4.14 15.73
C ARG A 110 7.02 -4.04 14.24
N PRO A 111 7.35 -2.91 13.63
CA PRO A 111 7.36 -2.82 12.17
C PRO A 111 8.40 -3.77 11.56
N PRO A 112 8.09 -4.51 10.46
CA PRO A 112 9.05 -5.43 9.84
C PRO A 112 10.32 -4.75 9.32
N LEU A 113 10.22 -3.49 8.89
CA LEU A 113 11.34 -2.71 8.36
C LEU A 113 12.03 -1.83 9.42
N ALA A 114 11.67 -1.98 10.70
CA ALA A 114 12.35 -1.30 11.78
C ALA A 114 13.14 -2.30 12.63
N ARG A 115 14.43 -2.01 12.82
CA ARG A 115 15.25 -2.71 13.81
C ARG A 115 15.27 -1.90 15.10
N PRO A 116 14.71 -2.42 16.22
CA PRO A 116 14.80 -1.74 17.49
C PRO A 116 16.28 -1.54 17.90
N MET A 117 16.56 -0.42 18.55
CA MET A 117 17.84 -0.19 19.20
C MET A 117 18.03 -1.16 20.38
N SER A 118 19.22 -1.23 20.96
CA SER A 118 19.56 -2.11 22.09
C SER A 118 18.63 -1.94 23.32
N ASN A 119 18.02 -0.76 23.48
CA ASN A 119 17.04 -0.47 24.53
C ASN A 119 15.58 -0.76 24.11
N GLY A 120 15.35 -1.40 22.96
CA GLY A 120 14.03 -1.69 22.42
C GLY A 120 13.31 -0.51 21.77
N SER A 121 13.90 0.69 21.74
CA SER A 121 13.29 1.87 21.11
C SER A 121 13.42 1.84 19.59
N ILE A 122 12.46 2.48 18.89
CA ILE A 122 12.49 2.67 17.44
C ILE A 122 12.69 4.15 17.15
N SER A 123 13.75 4.46 16.41
CA SER A 123 14.08 5.81 15.92
C SER A 123 13.98 5.88 14.39
N ASN A 124 14.23 7.05 13.80
CA ASN A 124 14.33 7.15 12.35
C ASN A 124 15.41 6.25 11.77
N ASP A 125 16.56 6.13 12.42
CA ASP A 125 17.66 5.25 11.97
C ASP A 125 17.33 3.75 12.07
N SER A 126 16.26 3.40 12.76
CA SER A 126 15.78 2.01 12.82
C SER A 126 15.16 1.55 11.50
N PHE A 127 14.68 2.46 10.65
CA PHE A 127 13.99 2.10 9.41
C PHE A 127 14.97 1.90 8.26
N THR A 128 15.06 0.65 7.79
CA THR A 128 15.92 0.23 6.68
C THR A 128 15.20 -0.79 5.80
N PRO A 129 15.60 -0.99 4.53
CA PRO A 129 14.97 -1.98 3.66
C PRO A 129 15.44 -3.42 3.94
N GLU A 130 16.29 -3.66 4.93
CA GLU A 130 16.85 -5.00 5.20
C GLU A 130 15.81 -6.09 5.49
N GLY A 131 14.62 -5.69 5.97
CA GLY A 131 13.49 -6.61 6.13
C GLY A 131 12.75 -6.93 4.83
N LEU A 132 12.93 -6.13 3.79
CA LEU A 132 12.36 -6.35 2.46
C LEU A 132 13.21 -7.41 1.73
N ARG A 133 12.64 -8.58 1.47
CA ARG A 133 13.38 -9.74 0.93
C ARG A 133 13.56 -9.72 -0.59
N LEU A 134 12.78 -8.90 -1.27
CA LEU A 134 12.70 -8.85 -2.73
C LEU A 134 13.11 -7.48 -3.24
N SER A 135 13.69 -7.44 -4.45
CA SER A 135 13.92 -6.18 -5.15
C SER A 135 12.60 -5.51 -5.52
N THR A 136 12.63 -4.20 -5.64
CA THR A 136 11.51 -3.37 -6.07
C THR A 136 11.70 -2.84 -7.49
N ILE A 137 10.66 -2.24 -8.07
CA ILE A 137 10.79 -1.51 -9.35
C ILE A 137 11.90 -0.45 -9.26
N ALA A 138 12.07 0.21 -8.11
CA ALA A 138 13.09 1.21 -7.88
C ALA A 138 14.51 0.60 -7.91
N ASP A 139 14.69 -0.58 -7.29
CA ASP A 139 15.95 -1.31 -7.31
C ASP A 139 16.34 -1.73 -8.73
N GLU A 140 15.37 -2.24 -9.51
CA GLU A 140 15.63 -2.67 -10.88
C GLU A 140 15.99 -1.48 -11.81
N LEU A 141 15.42 -0.29 -11.57
CA LEU A 141 15.83 0.92 -12.28
C LEU A 141 17.25 1.34 -11.88
N ALA A 142 17.60 1.27 -10.60
CA ALA A 142 18.95 1.57 -10.14
C ALA A 142 19.96 0.64 -10.78
N ILE A 143 19.68 -0.67 -10.84
CA ILE A 143 20.53 -1.67 -11.48
C ILE A 143 20.67 -1.41 -12.99
N ALA A 144 19.55 -1.19 -13.69
CA ALA A 144 19.54 -0.98 -15.13
C ALA A 144 20.29 0.30 -15.56
N SER A 145 20.37 1.28 -14.68
CA SER A 145 21.08 2.55 -14.92
C SER A 145 22.53 2.56 -14.41
N ASP A 146 23.08 1.42 -13.94
CA ASP A 146 24.38 1.34 -13.27
C ASP A 146 24.49 2.34 -12.08
N GLY A 147 23.40 2.51 -11.32
CA GLY A 147 23.31 3.44 -10.20
C GLY A 147 23.27 4.92 -10.57
N LYS A 148 23.10 5.26 -11.85
CA LYS A 148 23.05 6.66 -12.32
C LYS A 148 21.66 7.30 -12.21
N ALA A 149 20.61 6.49 -12.14
CA ALA A 149 19.25 7.01 -11.93
C ALA A 149 19.14 7.68 -10.57
N VAL A 150 18.43 8.82 -10.52
CA VAL A 150 18.14 9.51 -9.26
C VAL A 150 16.77 9.07 -8.76
N ILE A 151 16.74 8.40 -7.62
CA ILE A 151 15.56 7.75 -7.07
C ILE A 151 15.23 8.31 -5.69
N TYR A 152 14.01 8.81 -5.54
CA TYR A 152 13.47 9.31 -4.27
C TYR A 152 12.14 8.66 -3.94
N SER A 153 11.84 8.55 -2.65
CA SER A 153 10.49 8.25 -2.16
C SER A 153 10.05 9.22 -1.08
N VAL A 154 8.76 9.48 -0.99
CA VAL A 154 8.16 10.35 0.03
C VAL A 154 6.85 9.75 0.53
N ALA A 155 6.72 9.57 1.84
CA ALA A 155 5.48 9.16 2.48
C ALA A 155 5.34 9.80 3.87
N ALA A 156 4.14 9.83 4.42
CA ALA A 156 3.97 10.19 5.83
C ALA A 156 4.43 9.06 6.75
N ASP A 157 4.26 7.81 6.33
CA ASP A 157 4.68 6.61 7.05
C ASP A 157 6.09 6.17 6.65
N PRO A 158 6.99 5.86 7.61
CA PRO A 158 8.36 5.47 7.31
C PRO A 158 8.47 4.14 6.56
N GLN A 159 7.61 3.15 6.86
CA GLN A 159 7.69 1.87 6.17
C GLN A 159 7.28 2.00 4.70
N GLN A 160 6.20 2.74 4.41
CA GLN A 160 5.81 3.01 3.02
C GLN A 160 6.93 3.75 2.27
N ALA A 161 7.57 4.75 2.89
CA ALA A 161 8.69 5.45 2.27
C ALA A 161 9.85 4.49 1.93
N VAL A 162 10.22 3.60 2.85
CA VAL A 162 11.28 2.61 2.65
C VAL A 162 10.91 1.59 1.57
N ILE A 163 9.68 1.07 1.54
CA ILE A 163 9.22 0.13 0.51
C ILE A 163 9.25 0.77 -0.87
N LEU A 164 8.78 2.00 -0.98
CA LEU A 164 8.77 2.77 -2.24
C LEU A 164 10.18 3.14 -2.73
N ALA A 165 11.13 3.29 -1.80
CA ALA A 165 12.54 3.53 -2.11
C ALA A 165 13.27 2.27 -2.58
N GLY A 166 12.92 1.11 -2.00
CA GLY A 166 13.72 -0.09 -2.15
C GLY A 166 15.08 0.02 -1.47
N HIS A 167 16.05 -0.78 -1.94
CA HIS A 167 17.38 -0.89 -1.36
C HIS A 167 18.37 0.14 -1.91
N ALA A 168 18.15 0.63 -3.12
CA ALA A 168 19.15 1.39 -3.89
C ALA A 168 18.79 2.86 -4.15
N ALA A 169 17.75 3.39 -3.50
CA ALA A 169 17.36 4.79 -3.69
C ALA A 169 18.35 5.78 -3.08
N ASN A 170 18.43 6.97 -3.67
CA ASN A 170 19.26 8.06 -3.17
C ASN A 170 18.74 8.64 -1.85
N ASN A 171 17.41 8.61 -1.63
CA ASN A 171 16.82 9.04 -0.37
C ASN A 171 15.38 8.52 -0.23
N ALA A 172 15.02 8.05 0.96
CA ALA A 172 13.66 7.80 1.40
C ALA A 172 13.30 8.83 2.47
N VAL A 173 12.18 9.52 2.30
CA VAL A 173 11.80 10.65 3.15
C VAL A 173 10.44 10.40 3.77
N TRP A 174 10.34 10.55 5.09
CA TRP A 174 9.09 10.36 5.83
C TRP A 174 8.89 11.39 6.94
N LEU A 175 7.67 11.51 7.42
CA LEU A 175 7.34 12.42 8.50
C LEU A 175 7.74 11.80 9.85
N ASN A 176 8.60 12.50 10.58
CA ASN A 176 8.93 12.13 11.95
C ASN A 176 7.74 12.44 12.88
N ASN A 177 7.15 11.41 13.44
CA ASN A 177 5.95 11.51 14.29
C ASN A 177 6.18 12.24 15.62
N THR A 178 7.43 12.45 16.01
CA THR A 178 7.79 13.18 17.24
C THR A 178 8.06 14.65 16.98
N SER A 179 8.85 14.96 15.95
CA SER A 179 9.30 16.34 15.68
C SER A 179 8.45 17.09 14.67
N GLY A 180 7.67 16.39 13.83
CA GLY A 180 6.94 16.97 12.72
C GLY A 180 7.81 17.47 11.57
N LEU A 181 9.08 17.11 11.57
CA LEU A 181 10.03 17.36 10.50
C LEU A 181 10.12 16.15 9.58
N TRP A 182 10.52 16.37 8.35
CA TRP A 182 10.83 15.29 7.42
C TRP A 182 12.18 14.67 7.79
N ALA A 183 12.25 13.36 7.77
CA ALA A 183 13.40 12.56 8.20
C ALA A 183 13.75 11.50 7.16
N THR A 184 14.91 10.90 7.34
CA THR A 184 15.42 9.72 6.64
C THR A 184 16.22 8.88 7.63
N SER A 185 16.73 7.73 7.24
CA SER A 185 17.70 6.97 8.03
C SER A 185 19.11 7.09 7.46
N SER A 186 20.10 6.76 8.28
CA SER A 186 21.51 6.70 7.87
C SER A 186 21.76 5.71 6.73
N TYR A 187 20.89 4.70 6.56
CA TYR A 187 20.93 3.79 5.41
C TYR A 187 20.86 4.54 4.08
N TYR A 188 19.96 5.52 3.96
CA TYR A 188 19.79 6.35 2.76
C TYR A 188 20.64 7.62 2.79
N GLY A 189 21.55 7.75 3.75
CA GLY A 189 22.45 8.89 3.89
C GLY A 189 21.78 10.14 4.47
N LEU A 190 22.32 11.30 4.10
CA LEU A 190 21.82 12.59 4.59
C LEU A 190 20.57 13.02 3.80
N LEU A 191 19.68 13.75 4.48
CA LEU A 191 18.57 14.43 3.82
C LEU A 191 19.07 15.29 2.64
N ASN A 192 18.37 15.16 1.51
CA ASN A 192 18.63 15.98 0.35
C ASN A 192 18.32 17.48 0.62
N ASN A 193 18.84 18.37 -0.23
CA ASN A 193 18.71 19.81 -0.04
C ASN A 193 17.27 20.31 -0.17
N ALA A 194 16.44 19.65 -1.01
CA ALA A 194 15.01 19.96 -1.13
C ALA A 194 14.30 19.79 0.20
N THR A 195 14.45 18.61 0.80
CA THR A 195 13.83 18.27 2.08
C THR A 195 14.34 19.19 3.21
N LYS A 196 15.63 19.52 3.23
CA LYS A 196 16.18 20.48 4.20
C LYS A 196 15.52 21.87 4.08
N ARG A 197 15.28 22.36 2.86
CA ARG A 197 14.57 23.64 2.65
C ARG A 197 13.12 23.58 3.12
N VAL A 198 12.40 22.51 2.83
CA VAL A 198 11.02 22.33 3.32
C VAL A 198 11.02 22.25 4.85
N ASN A 199 11.95 21.53 5.46
CA ASN A 199 12.07 21.47 6.92
C ASN A 199 12.29 22.82 7.57
N SER A 200 13.02 23.72 6.93
CA SER A 200 13.28 25.06 7.48
C SER A 200 12.11 26.06 7.30
N ARG A 201 11.12 25.75 6.43
CA ARG A 201 10.10 26.74 6.03
C ARG A 201 8.67 26.28 6.25
N THR A 202 8.35 25.06 5.77
CA THR A 202 6.96 24.60 5.59
C THR A 202 6.70 23.20 6.14
N ALA A 203 7.61 22.63 6.92
CA ALA A 203 7.38 21.35 7.56
C ALA A 203 6.12 21.38 8.46
N PRO A 204 5.44 20.24 8.64
CA PRO A 204 4.30 20.15 9.55
C PRO A 204 4.56 20.73 10.95
N ALA A 205 5.79 20.63 11.46
CA ALA A 205 6.20 21.24 12.73
C ALA A 205 5.90 22.75 12.85
N HIS A 206 5.93 23.48 11.72
CA HIS A 206 5.75 24.94 11.71
C HIS A 206 4.29 25.37 11.50
N GLN A 207 3.41 24.47 11.09
CA GLN A 207 2.05 24.86 10.67
C GLN A 207 0.92 24.04 11.28
N ILE A 208 1.20 22.96 12.00
CA ILE A 208 0.18 22.02 12.49
C ILE A 208 -0.92 22.71 13.32
N ASP A 209 -0.56 23.68 14.15
CA ASP A 209 -1.51 24.40 15.03
C ASP A 209 -2.50 25.29 14.26
N THR A 210 -2.24 25.55 12.97
CA THR A 210 -3.12 26.31 12.08
C THR A 210 -4.03 25.44 11.24
N VAL A 211 -3.77 24.13 11.20
CA VAL A 211 -4.47 23.18 10.32
C VAL A 211 -5.84 22.85 10.88
N LYS A 212 -6.85 22.98 10.02
CA LYS A 212 -8.22 22.56 10.29
C LYS A 212 -8.71 21.71 9.12
N TRP A 213 -9.41 20.63 9.45
CA TRP A 213 -10.05 19.80 8.43
C TRP A 213 -11.55 19.73 8.66
N ARG A 214 -12.28 20.30 7.73
CA ARG A 214 -13.75 20.27 7.63
C ARG A 214 -14.14 19.75 6.25
N PRO A 215 -15.31 19.09 6.11
CA PRO A 215 -15.77 18.67 4.79
C PRO A 215 -15.84 19.82 3.81
N LEU A 216 -15.46 19.57 2.56
CA LEU A 216 -15.72 20.50 1.47
C LEU A 216 -17.23 20.67 1.26
N PRO A 217 -17.70 21.81 0.73
CA PRO A 217 -19.12 21.97 0.39
C PRO A 217 -19.66 20.90 -0.54
N ALA A 218 -18.85 20.39 -1.46
CA ALA A 218 -19.18 19.28 -2.35
C ALA A 218 -19.41 17.98 -1.57
N THR A 219 -18.51 17.63 -0.66
CA THR A 219 -18.63 16.46 0.24
C THR A 219 -19.87 16.56 1.11
N ALA A 220 -20.12 17.74 1.69
CA ALA A 220 -21.30 17.96 2.53
C ALA A 220 -22.63 17.77 1.77
N ARG A 221 -22.69 18.11 0.47
CA ARG A 221 -23.88 17.87 -0.37
C ARG A 221 -24.12 16.41 -0.69
N LEU A 222 -23.07 15.62 -0.93
CA LEU A 222 -23.17 14.18 -1.17
C LEU A 222 -23.68 13.44 0.06
N CYS A 223 -23.30 13.90 1.23
CA CYS A 223 -23.63 13.28 2.52
C CYS A 223 -24.86 13.92 3.16
N THR A 224 -25.96 14.12 2.40
CA THR A 224 -27.17 14.87 2.74
C THR A 224 -27.94 14.41 3.98
N ASN A 225 -27.57 13.30 4.60
CA ASN A 225 -28.14 12.86 5.89
C ASN A 225 -27.49 13.52 7.11
N LEU A 226 -26.63 14.52 6.91
CA LEU A 226 -25.95 15.27 7.97
C LEU A 226 -26.90 16.36 8.48
N ALA A 227 -27.78 15.98 9.40
CA ALA A 227 -28.61 16.93 10.10
C ALA A 227 -27.73 17.88 10.95
N LYS A 228 -27.85 19.19 10.69
CA LYS A 228 -27.37 20.29 11.55
C LYS A 228 -25.87 20.34 11.84
N GLY A 229 -25.09 20.78 10.88
CA GLY A 229 -23.67 21.15 11.07
C GLY A 229 -22.70 20.34 10.22
N PRO A 230 -21.39 20.66 10.23
CA PRO A 230 -20.40 19.85 9.51
C PRO A 230 -20.31 18.47 10.12
N ALA A 231 -20.17 17.43 9.27
CA ALA A 231 -20.04 16.04 9.73
C ALA A 231 -18.87 15.86 10.70
N PHE A 232 -17.81 16.67 10.49
CA PHE A 232 -16.64 16.73 11.39
C PHE A 232 -15.97 18.11 11.32
N ASP A 233 -15.24 18.46 12.38
CA ASP A 233 -14.37 19.64 12.47
C ASP A 233 -13.12 19.28 13.27
N TYR A 234 -12.08 18.85 12.55
CA TYR A 234 -10.82 18.48 13.17
C TYR A 234 -9.87 19.66 13.21
N LYS A 235 -9.31 19.89 14.39
CA LYS A 235 -8.21 20.82 14.64
C LYS A 235 -7.01 20.01 15.05
N PHE A 236 -5.88 20.32 14.47
CA PHE A 236 -4.62 19.67 14.82
C PHE A 236 -3.84 20.61 15.75
N THR A 237 -3.15 20.04 16.71
CA THR A 237 -2.29 20.79 17.61
C THR A 237 -1.03 20.00 17.93
N SER A 238 0.11 20.69 17.97
CA SER A 238 1.42 20.11 18.29
C SER A 238 1.48 19.53 19.72
N ARG A 239 0.53 19.91 20.59
CA ARG A 239 0.42 19.45 21.97
C ARG A 239 -0.27 18.09 22.11
N ASP A 240 -0.96 17.63 21.08
CA ASP A 240 -1.64 16.34 21.13
C ASP A 240 -0.62 15.21 21.11
N ARG A 241 -0.91 14.16 21.84
CA ARG A 241 -0.20 12.90 21.69
C ARG A 241 -0.41 12.40 20.26
N ASP A 242 0.65 11.94 19.61
CA ASP A 242 0.65 11.48 18.21
C ASP A 242 0.20 12.55 17.20
N ALA A 243 0.42 13.84 17.50
CA ALA A 243 -0.02 14.97 16.67
C ALA A 243 0.37 14.82 15.20
N TYR A 244 1.64 14.55 14.94
CA TYR A 244 2.18 14.46 13.58
C TYR A 244 1.78 13.17 12.87
N ARG A 245 1.60 12.06 13.58
CA ARG A 245 1.02 10.85 13.01
C ARG A 245 -0.42 11.09 12.56
N LYS A 246 -1.24 11.73 13.41
CA LYS A 246 -2.61 12.13 13.07
C LYS A 246 -2.63 13.09 11.89
N PHE A 247 -1.72 14.06 11.84
CA PHE A 247 -1.56 14.97 10.71
C PHE A 247 -1.27 14.20 9.42
N GLY A 248 -0.34 13.24 9.44
CA GLY A 248 0.02 12.40 8.30
C GLY A 248 -1.15 11.62 7.71
N LEU A 249 -2.13 11.24 8.54
CA LEU A 249 -3.36 10.52 8.12
C LEU A 249 -4.45 11.46 7.57
N SER A 250 -4.20 12.73 7.42
CA SER A 250 -5.17 13.73 6.95
C SER A 250 -4.84 14.23 5.55
N PRO A 251 -5.77 14.92 4.87
CA PRO A 251 -5.48 15.59 3.59
C PRO A 251 -4.37 16.62 3.67
N ALA A 252 -4.09 17.19 4.86
CA ALA A 252 -2.96 18.09 5.07
C ALA A 252 -1.63 17.32 5.01
N GLY A 253 -1.60 16.07 5.49
CA GLY A 253 -0.47 15.16 5.33
C GLY A 253 -0.21 14.85 3.85
N ASN A 254 -1.24 14.52 3.08
CA ASN A 254 -1.11 14.31 1.63
C ASN A 254 -0.55 15.55 0.93
N ARG A 255 -1.02 16.74 1.29
CA ARG A 255 -0.48 18.00 0.75
C ARG A 255 1.00 18.17 1.08
N ALA A 256 1.39 17.88 2.33
CA ALA A 256 2.78 18.00 2.75
C ALA A 256 3.72 17.00 2.03
N VAL A 257 3.25 15.77 1.75
CA VAL A 257 3.94 14.80 0.88
C VAL A 257 4.12 15.39 -0.53
N THR A 258 3.06 15.97 -1.10
CA THR A 258 3.11 16.63 -2.43
C THR A 258 4.12 17.78 -2.45
N ASP A 259 4.18 18.59 -1.40
CA ASP A 259 5.11 19.74 -1.31
C ASP A 259 6.57 19.28 -1.42
N ILE A 260 6.94 18.18 -0.74
CA ILE A 260 8.27 17.56 -0.89
C ILE A 260 8.46 16.98 -2.30
N ALA A 261 7.46 16.24 -2.81
CA ALA A 261 7.57 15.57 -4.10
C ALA A 261 7.80 16.58 -5.25
N VAL A 262 7.03 17.66 -5.28
CA VAL A 262 7.16 18.73 -6.27
C VAL A 262 8.53 19.40 -6.18
N GLU A 263 9.02 19.65 -4.97
CA GLU A 263 10.34 20.22 -4.77
C GLU A 263 11.46 19.26 -5.23
N LEU A 264 11.32 17.94 -5.00
CA LEU A 264 12.26 16.94 -5.49
C LEU A 264 12.23 16.81 -7.02
N ILE A 265 11.05 16.83 -7.64
CA ILE A 265 10.92 16.83 -9.12
C ILE A 265 11.66 18.03 -9.71
N SER A 266 11.56 19.19 -9.09
CA SER A 266 12.23 20.40 -9.58
C SER A 266 13.76 20.33 -9.53
N GLN A 267 14.31 19.38 -8.78
CA GLN A 267 15.75 19.17 -8.58
C GLN A 267 16.28 17.91 -9.22
N MET A 268 15.45 17.21 -10.01
CA MET A 268 15.91 16.10 -10.83
C MET A 268 16.99 16.57 -11.82
N PRO A 269 17.91 15.70 -12.26
CA PRO A 269 19.01 16.07 -13.13
C PRO A 269 18.56 16.80 -14.39
N ALA A 270 19.25 17.88 -14.74
CA ALA A 270 18.95 18.63 -15.97
C ALA A 270 19.33 17.86 -17.24
N ASP A 271 20.27 16.92 -17.14
CA ASP A 271 20.70 16.06 -18.25
C ASP A 271 19.51 15.24 -18.81
N PRO A 272 19.16 15.40 -20.10
CA PRO A 272 18.09 14.63 -20.72
C PRO A 272 18.33 13.11 -20.73
N ALA A 273 19.57 12.66 -20.67
CA ALA A 273 19.93 11.24 -20.63
C ALA A 273 19.80 10.63 -19.23
N ALA A 274 19.75 11.45 -18.18
CA ALA A 274 19.59 10.97 -16.82
C ALA A 274 18.14 10.58 -16.55
N GLN A 275 17.94 9.37 -16.03
CA GLN A 275 16.64 8.90 -15.57
C GLN A 275 16.40 9.29 -14.12
N GLY A 276 15.14 9.59 -13.79
CA GLY A 276 14.70 9.84 -12.44
C GLY A 276 13.49 9.00 -12.07
N MET A 277 13.35 8.70 -10.79
CA MET A 277 12.13 8.11 -10.23
C MET A 277 11.76 8.82 -8.93
N ILE A 278 10.48 9.11 -8.78
CA ILE A 278 9.93 9.57 -7.52
C ILE A 278 8.66 8.77 -7.20
N ASN A 279 8.66 8.13 -6.05
CA ASN A 279 7.52 7.37 -5.56
C ASN A 279 6.91 8.07 -4.36
N VAL A 280 5.59 8.20 -4.32
CA VAL A 280 4.87 8.85 -3.22
C VAL A 280 3.75 7.97 -2.69
N ALA A 281 3.51 8.02 -1.38
CA ALA A 281 2.35 7.40 -0.77
C ALA A 281 1.39 8.46 -0.21
N TYR A 282 0.11 8.26 -0.50
CA TYR A 282 -1.01 9.04 0.03
C TYR A 282 -1.98 8.14 0.78
N THR A 283 -2.92 8.74 1.52
CA THR A 283 -4.03 8.00 2.13
C THR A 283 -5.36 8.71 1.91
N VAL A 284 -6.39 7.91 1.67
CA VAL A 284 -7.80 8.34 1.70
C VAL A 284 -8.59 7.51 2.72
N ALA A 285 -7.87 6.83 3.61
CA ALA A 285 -8.45 6.04 4.70
C ALA A 285 -9.36 6.89 5.59
N PRO A 286 -10.37 6.29 6.22
CA PRO A 286 -11.13 6.94 7.29
C PRO A 286 -10.21 7.38 8.42
N TYR A 287 -10.36 8.63 8.88
CA TYR A 287 -9.48 9.21 9.90
C TYR A 287 -9.84 8.76 11.34
N LYS A 288 -11.14 8.67 11.62
CA LYS A 288 -11.64 8.22 12.92
C LYS A 288 -12.77 7.20 12.76
N TYR A 289 -12.42 5.94 12.73
CA TYR A 289 -13.37 4.83 12.58
C TYR A 289 -14.49 4.82 13.63
N SER A 290 -14.22 5.26 14.85
CA SER A 290 -15.17 5.20 15.97
C SER A 290 -16.29 6.22 15.92
N LEU A 291 -16.21 7.26 15.07
CA LEU A 291 -17.20 8.36 15.04
C LEU A 291 -18.31 8.17 14.02
N GLY A 292 -18.29 7.11 13.21
CA GLY A 292 -19.27 6.88 12.17
C GLY A 292 -19.25 7.90 11.01
N THR A 293 -18.18 8.65 10.87
CA THR A 293 -17.96 9.66 9.84
C THR A 293 -16.96 9.20 8.77
N GLY A 294 -16.48 7.96 8.85
CA GLY A 294 -15.40 7.44 8.03
C GLY A 294 -15.63 7.57 6.52
N THR A 295 -16.84 7.31 6.04
CA THR A 295 -17.18 7.48 4.61
C THR A 295 -17.04 8.94 4.17
N VAL A 296 -17.49 9.89 5.01
CA VAL A 296 -17.42 11.33 4.70
C VAL A 296 -15.99 11.80 4.70
N GLU A 297 -15.17 11.34 5.65
CA GLU A 297 -13.74 11.64 5.74
C GLU A 297 -12.98 11.13 4.52
N SER A 298 -13.18 9.85 4.16
CA SER A 298 -12.56 9.21 3.00
C SER A 298 -12.98 9.90 1.69
N THR A 299 -14.26 10.24 1.54
CA THR A 299 -14.77 10.99 0.38
C THR A 299 -14.12 12.36 0.26
N ASP A 300 -14.04 13.13 1.37
CA ASP A 300 -13.42 14.45 1.39
C ASP A 300 -11.91 14.38 1.10
N ALA A 301 -11.23 13.36 1.67
CA ALA A 301 -9.82 13.12 1.42
C ALA A 301 -9.56 12.78 -0.06
N CYS A 302 -10.40 11.97 -0.70
CA CYS A 302 -10.28 11.61 -2.11
C CYS A 302 -10.47 12.83 -3.03
N ILE A 303 -11.49 13.67 -2.78
CA ILE A 303 -11.71 14.90 -3.57
C ILE A 303 -10.51 15.85 -3.44
N ARG A 304 -9.91 15.96 -2.24
CA ARG A 304 -8.72 16.81 -2.03
C ARG A 304 -7.47 16.21 -2.63
N LEU A 305 -7.36 14.88 -2.69
CA LEU A 305 -6.23 14.18 -3.30
C LEU A 305 -6.15 14.45 -4.80
N ASP A 306 -7.28 14.58 -5.49
CA ASP A 306 -7.32 14.94 -6.92
C ASP A 306 -6.47 16.18 -7.23
N ALA A 307 -6.58 17.22 -6.41
CA ALA A 307 -5.78 18.42 -6.58
C ALA A 307 -4.27 18.17 -6.33
N GLN A 308 -3.91 17.24 -5.45
CA GLN A 308 -2.50 16.90 -5.22
C GLN A 308 -1.92 16.10 -6.38
N ILE A 309 -2.67 15.18 -6.96
CA ILE A 309 -2.30 14.45 -8.18
C ILE A 309 -2.08 15.46 -9.32
N GLY A 310 -2.98 16.43 -9.47
CA GLY A 310 -2.83 17.49 -10.47
C GLY A 310 -1.52 18.29 -10.31
N ARG A 311 -1.12 18.60 -9.08
CA ARG A 311 0.15 19.29 -8.79
C ARG A 311 1.37 18.45 -9.17
N ILE A 312 1.32 17.13 -8.95
CA ILE A 312 2.39 16.20 -9.39
C ILE A 312 2.48 16.22 -10.91
N ILE A 313 1.35 16.04 -11.62
CA ILE A 313 1.30 16.05 -13.08
C ILE A 313 1.85 17.36 -13.65
N GLU A 314 1.47 18.49 -13.08
CA GLU A 314 1.99 19.82 -13.48
C GLU A 314 3.51 19.96 -13.24
N ALA A 315 4.02 19.42 -12.14
CA ALA A 315 5.46 19.44 -11.85
C ALA A 315 6.24 18.57 -12.84
N VAL A 316 5.71 17.39 -13.20
CA VAL A 316 6.27 16.53 -14.24
C VAL A 316 6.28 17.21 -15.60
N ASP A 317 5.15 17.81 -16.00
CA ASP A 317 5.01 18.53 -17.26
C ASP A 317 6.03 19.66 -17.38
N LYS A 318 6.20 20.43 -16.32
CA LYS A 318 7.19 21.50 -16.24
C LYS A 318 8.64 21.00 -16.30
N TYR A 319 8.95 19.83 -15.72
CA TYR A 319 10.31 19.32 -15.66
C TYR A 319 10.75 18.69 -16.98
N CYS A 320 9.95 17.82 -17.57
CA CYS A 320 10.36 17.07 -18.75
C CYS A 320 9.29 16.94 -19.84
N GLY A 321 8.08 17.47 -19.63
CA GLY A 321 6.91 17.19 -20.46
C GLY A 321 6.28 15.83 -20.16
N LYS A 322 4.96 15.73 -20.22
CA LYS A 322 4.23 14.47 -19.97
C LYS A 322 4.60 13.37 -20.96
N GLU A 323 4.98 13.75 -22.17
CA GLU A 323 5.43 12.86 -23.25
C GLU A 323 6.79 12.21 -22.98
N ASN A 324 7.51 12.60 -21.94
CA ASN A 324 8.79 12.01 -21.52
C ASN A 324 8.68 11.37 -20.13
N ALA A 325 7.47 11.12 -19.64
CA ALA A 325 7.24 10.59 -18.31
C ALA A 325 6.39 9.32 -18.32
N LEU A 326 6.60 8.48 -17.32
CA LEU A 326 5.68 7.42 -16.90
C LEU A 326 5.08 7.84 -15.56
N ILE A 327 3.78 8.08 -15.52
CA ILE A 327 3.03 8.32 -14.28
C ILE A 327 2.11 7.14 -14.07
N TRP A 328 2.25 6.46 -12.94
CA TRP A 328 1.36 5.40 -12.55
C TRP A 328 0.80 5.62 -11.16
N LEU A 329 -0.43 5.18 -10.95
CA LEU A 329 -1.13 5.28 -9.67
C LEU A 329 -1.86 3.97 -9.40
N THR A 330 -1.83 3.49 -8.14
CA THR A 330 -2.64 2.36 -7.70
C THR A 330 -2.99 2.47 -6.21
N SER A 331 -3.78 1.52 -5.72
CA SER A 331 -4.19 1.40 -4.33
C SER A 331 -3.35 0.36 -3.57
N THR A 332 -3.67 0.17 -2.28
CA THR A 332 -3.05 -0.84 -1.39
C THR A 332 -3.87 -2.12 -1.26
N GLY A 333 -4.99 -2.27 -2.01
CA GLY A 333 -5.72 -3.52 -2.12
C GLY A 333 -6.75 -3.82 -1.03
N TYR A 334 -7.00 -2.90 -0.12
CA TYR A 334 -7.96 -3.10 0.97
C TYR A 334 -8.72 -1.82 1.31
N TYR A 335 -9.80 -1.98 2.05
CA TYR A 335 -10.56 -0.88 2.64
C TYR A 335 -11.10 -1.30 4.01
N ASP A 336 -10.87 -0.49 5.02
CA ASP A 336 -11.41 -0.66 6.35
C ASP A 336 -12.82 -0.03 6.43
N ALA A 337 -13.87 -0.85 6.29
CA ALA A 337 -15.25 -0.38 6.47
C ALA A 337 -15.49 0.07 7.92
N THR A 338 -16.34 1.07 8.10
CA THR A 338 -16.73 1.52 9.44
C THR A 338 -17.91 0.70 9.95
N ALA A 339 -17.94 0.39 11.25
CA ALA A 339 -19.06 -0.31 11.90
C ALA A 339 -20.42 0.38 11.71
N THR A 340 -20.44 1.67 11.35
CA THR A 340 -21.64 2.46 11.10
C THR A 340 -22.28 2.13 9.75
N GLU A 341 -21.45 1.81 8.74
CA GLU A 341 -21.94 1.38 7.43
C GLU A 341 -22.69 0.06 7.55
N ASP A 342 -22.14 -0.88 8.32
CA ASP A 342 -22.76 -2.18 8.56
C ASP A 342 -24.10 -2.07 9.33
N LYS A 343 -24.18 -1.19 10.32
CA LYS A 343 -25.43 -0.89 11.03
C LYS A 343 -26.52 -0.33 10.10
N ARG A 344 -26.15 0.47 9.12
CA ARG A 344 -27.07 1.01 8.10
C ARG A 344 -27.75 -0.11 7.30
N PHE A 345 -27.05 -1.19 7.02
CA PHE A 345 -27.57 -2.35 6.30
C PHE A 345 -28.16 -3.42 7.22
N ARG A 346 -28.29 -3.16 8.55
CA ARG A 346 -28.76 -4.11 9.55
C ARG A 346 -27.96 -5.41 9.62
N ILE A 347 -26.68 -5.35 9.28
CA ILE A 347 -25.78 -6.48 9.42
C ILE A 347 -25.53 -6.69 10.92
N PRO A 348 -25.77 -7.90 11.46
CA PRO A 348 -25.43 -8.19 12.84
C PRO A 348 -23.94 -7.95 13.09
N GLY A 349 -23.60 -7.27 14.17
CA GLY A 349 -22.23 -6.95 14.48
C GLY A 349 -22.02 -6.83 15.99
N GLY A 350 -20.76 -6.74 16.37
CA GLY A 350 -20.36 -6.61 17.77
C GLY A 350 -18.89 -6.29 17.91
N GLU A 351 -18.41 -6.44 19.14
CA GLU A 351 -17.00 -6.22 19.49
C GLU A 351 -16.36 -7.54 19.90
N PHE A 352 -15.27 -7.88 19.24
CA PHE A 352 -14.40 -9.00 19.59
C PHE A 352 -13.26 -8.50 20.46
N SER A 353 -13.34 -8.74 21.77
CA SER A 353 -12.30 -8.35 22.73
C SER A 353 -11.13 -9.34 22.68
N VAL A 354 -9.96 -8.84 22.34
CA VAL A 354 -8.71 -9.63 22.29
C VAL A 354 -8.34 -10.13 23.68
N ARG A 355 -8.46 -9.29 24.71
CA ARG A 355 -8.17 -9.66 26.10
C ARG A 355 -9.09 -10.78 26.59
N ARG A 356 -10.38 -10.67 26.31
CA ARG A 356 -11.35 -11.72 26.67
C ARG A 356 -11.05 -13.02 25.93
N ALA A 357 -10.76 -12.96 24.62
CA ALA A 357 -10.41 -14.14 23.82
C ALA A 357 -9.16 -14.84 24.38
N ARG A 358 -8.09 -14.07 24.67
CA ARG A 358 -6.87 -14.60 25.29
C ARG A 358 -7.15 -15.28 26.62
N SER A 359 -7.88 -14.62 27.52
CA SER A 359 -8.17 -15.16 28.85
C SER A 359 -8.98 -16.46 28.80
N LEU A 360 -10.04 -16.50 27.97
CA LEU A 360 -10.90 -17.67 27.84
C LEU A 360 -10.17 -18.84 27.19
N LEU A 361 -9.41 -18.58 26.12
CA LEU A 361 -8.60 -19.61 25.45
C LEU A 361 -7.54 -20.16 26.40
N ASN A 362 -6.82 -19.30 27.12
CA ASN A 362 -5.83 -19.79 28.08
C ASN A 362 -6.47 -20.62 29.19
N SER A 363 -7.62 -20.20 29.73
CA SER A 363 -8.36 -20.97 30.75
C SER A 363 -8.79 -22.35 30.21
N TYR A 364 -9.22 -22.41 28.96
CA TYR A 364 -9.58 -23.67 28.30
C TYR A 364 -8.37 -24.62 28.19
N LEU A 365 -7.21 -24.11 27.73
CA LEU A 365 -6.00 -24.91 27.60
C LEU A 365 -5.43 -25.34 28.98
N VAL A 366 -5.52 -24.47 29.98
CA VAL A 366 -5.16 -24.81 31.38
C VAL A 366 -6.02 -25.95 31.91
N ALA A 367 -7.32 -25.94 31.65
CA ALA A 367 -8.21 -27.02 32.09
C ALA A 367 -7.88 -28.38 31.45
N ARG A 368 -7.29 -28.39 30.26
CA ARG A 368 -6.92 -29.61 29.54
C ARG A 368 -5.49 -30.10 29.82
N HIS A 369 -4.55 -29.16 29.96
CA HIS A 369 -3.10 -29.44 29.93
C HIS A 369 -2.37 -29.00 31.21
N GLY A 370 -3.12 -28.47 32.21
CA GLY A 370 -2.55 -28.00 33.47
C GLY A 370 -2.15 -26.52 33.45
N ILE A 371 -1.73 -26.01 34.61
CA ILE A 371 -1.44 -24.61 34.84
C ILE A 371 -0.31 -24.13 33.93
N GLY A 372 -0.56 -23.09 33.13
CA GLY A 372 0.41 -22.46 32.21
C GLY A 372 -0.15 -21.23 31.52
N ASP A 373 0.73 -20.44 30.91
CA ASP A 373 0.35 -19.40 29.94
C ASP A 373 0.68 -19.93 28.54
N TYR A 374 -0.33 -20.33 27.80
CA TYR A 374 -0.20 -20.96 26.48
C TYR A 374 -0.27 -19.97 25.34
N ILE A 375 -0.65 -18.70 25.62
CA ILE A 375 -0.92 -17.70 24.59
C ILE A 375 0.06 -16.54 24.74
N ALA A 376 1.04 -16.44 23.87
CA ALA A 376 2.00 -15.37 23.82
C ALA A 376 1.32 -14.03 23.44
N SER A 377 0.53 -14.04 22.36
CA SER A 377 -0.16 -12.83 21.89
C SER A 377 -1.36 -13.16 21.01
N ILE A 378 -2.31 -12.22 20.91
CA ILE A 378 -3.33 -12.18 19.86
C ILE A 378 -3.30 -10.79 19.24
N ARG A 379 -2.97 -10.70 17.93
CA ARG A 379 -2.85 -9.42 17.20
C ARG A 379 -3.26 -9.58 15.74
N ASN A 380 -4.01 -8.62 15.21
CA ASN A 380 -4.41 -8.60 13.80
C ASN A 380 -5.03 -9.93 13.30
N GLY A 381 -5.84 -10.59 14.14
CA GLY A 381 -6.41 -11.90 13.81
C GLY A 381 -5.43 -13.07 13.95
N ASN A 382 -4.17 -12.83 14.26
CA ASN A 382 -3.17 -13.87 14.53
C ASN A 382 -3.13 -14.22 16.01
N VAL A 383 -3.15 -15.50 16.34
CA VAL A 383 -2.92 -16.06 17.67
C VAL A 383 -1.55 -16.70 17.69
N TYR A 384 -0.70 -16.22 18.57
CA TYR A 384 0.65 -16.74 18.78
C TYR A 384 0.66 -17.56 20.05
N LEU A 385 1.00 -18.83 19.95
CA LEU A 385 1.14 -19.72 21.08
C LEU A 385 2.50 -19.51 21.77
N ASP A 386 2.55 -19.74 23.08
CA ASP A 386 3.81 -19.71 23.82
C ASP A 386 4.54 -21.03 23.67
N SER A 387 5.48 -21.10 22.75
CA SER A 387 6.28 -22.29 22.47
C SER A 387 7.02 -22.81 23.70
N LYS A 388 7.53 -21.91 24.58
CA LYS A 388 8.27 -22.28 25.79
C LYS A 388 7.38 -23.02 26.77
N SER A 389 6.15 -22.54 26.98
CA SER A 389 5.17 -23.20 27.84
C SER A 389 4.72 -24.57 27.30
N ILE A 390 4.59 -24.70 25.98
CA ILE A 390 4.20 -25.93 25.30
C ILE A 390 5.34 -26.96 25.39
N GLU A 391 6.55 -26.58 25.03
CA GLU A 391 7.75 -27.43 25.08
C GLU A 391 8.08 -27.91 26.50
N ALA A 392 7.99 -27.02 27.51
CA ALA A 392 8.26 -27.35 28.90
C ALA A 392 7.33 -28.47 29.44
N ARG A 393 6.20 -28.69 28.77
CA ARG A 393 5.21 -29.74 29.13
C ARG A 393 5.22 -30.93 28.20
N ASN A 394 6.15 -30.98 27.26
CA ASN A 394 6.21 -32.02 26.19
C ASN A 394 4.88 -32.16 25.42
N LEU A 395 4.18 -31.03 25.20
CA LEU A 395 2.95 -31.02 24.41
C LEU A 395 3.27 -30.83 22.92
N ASP A 396 2.44 -31.42 22.08
CA ASP A 396 2.56 -31.23 20.63
C ASP A 396 1.96 -29.89 20.20
N PRO A 397 2.76 -28.96 19.62
CA PRO A 397 2.26 -27.65 19.19
C PRO A 397 1.11 -27.72 18.18
N VAL A 398 1.09 -28.74 17.32
CA VAL A 398 0.04 -28.91 16.31
C VAL A 398 -1.30 -29.22 16.98
N THR A 399 -1.27 -30.11 17.96
CA THR A 399 -2.46 -30.46 18.77
C THR A 399 -2.99 -29.24 19.53
N ILE A 400 -2.10 -28.46 20.17
CA ILE A 400 -2.51 -27.25 20.90
C ILE A 400 -3.09 -26.18 19.96
N ALA A 401 -2.51 -26.01 18.76
CA ALA A 401 -3.03 -25.10 17.75
C ALA A 401 -4.42 -25.54 17.25
N ASP A 402 -4.65 -26.83 17.03
CA ASP A 402 -5.96 -27.31 16.60
C ASP A 402 -7.02 -27.18 17.70
N GLU A 403 -6.68 -27.45 18.96
CA GLU A 403 -7.58 -27.21 20.09
C GLU A 403 -7.91 -25.73 20.26
N ALA A 404 -6.91 -24.83 20.10
CA ALA A 404 -7.10 -23.40 20.12
C ALA A 404 -8.03 -22.95 18.98
N ARG A 405 -7.81 -23.47 17.76
CA ARG A 405 -8.65 -23.21 16.59
C ARG A 405 -10.11 -23.62 16.84
N GLN A 406 -10.35 -24.81 17.35
CA GLN A 406 -11.69 -25.33 17.64
C GLN A 406 -12.39 -24.49 18.71
N PHE A 407 -11.69 -24.11 19.77
CA PHE A 407 -12.26 -23.25 20.81
C PHE A 407 -12.62 -21.87 20.29
N LEU A 408 -11.73 -21.23 19.54
CA LEU A 408 -11.94 -19.88 18.99
C LEU A 408 -13.09 -19.85 17.98
N ALA A 409 -13.30 -20.92 17.21
CA ALA A 409 -14.42 -21.04 16.28
C ALA A 409 -15.80 -20.97 16.95
N LEU A 410 -15.88 -21.25 18.26
CA LEU A 410 -17.12 -21.18 19.04
C LEU A 410 -17.37 -19.77 19.62
N MET A 411 -16.42 -18.86 19.48
CA MET A 411 -16.56 -17.51 20.04
C MET A 411 -17.46 -16.64 19.17
N SER A 412 -18.27 -15.81 19.81
CA SER A 412 -19.15 -14.87 19.12
C SER A 412 -18.34 -13.94 18.22
N GLY A 413 -18.78 -13.78 16.99
CA GLY A 413 -18.14 -12.92 15.99
C GLY A 413 -17.02 -13.58 15.18
N VAL A 414 -16.62 -14.79 15.53
CA VAL A 414 -15.68 -15.57 14.72
C VAL A 414 -16.46 -16.26 13.60
N GLU A 415 -16.07 -16.01 12.36
CA GLU A 415 -16.63 -16.65 11.17
C GLU A 415 -15.87 -17.93 10.84
N GLN A 416 -14.56 -17.85 10.83
CA GLN A 416 -13.67 -18.97 10.54
C GLN A 416 -12.36 -18.86 11.31
N THR A 417 -11.73 -20.01 11.50
CA THR A 417 -10.40 -20.14 12.09
C THR A 417 -9.57 -21.12 11.30
N PHE A 418 -8.28 -20.86 11.16
CA PHE A 418 -7.34 -21.68 10.41
C PHE A 418 -6.07 -21.88 11.22
N THR A 419 -5.52 -23.09 11.21
CA THR A 419 -4.19 -23.33 11.76
C THR A 419 -3.11 -22.95 10.75
N ARG A 420 -1.91 -22.69 11.25
CA ARG A 420 -0.70 -22.53 10.41
C ARG A 420 -0.53 -23.68 9.42
N HIS A 421 -0.80 -24.92 9.86
CA HIS A 421 -0.66 -26.10 9.02
C HIS A 421 -1.63 -26.07 7.83
N GLU A 422 -2.91 -25.73 8.07
CA GLU A 422 -3.92 -25.62 7.01
C GLU A 422 -3.58 -24.52 5.99
N ILE A 423 -3.00 -23.41 6.46
CA ILE A 423 -2.59 -22.31 5.57
C ILE A 423 -1.37 -22.67 4.74
N LEU A 424 -0.37 -23.35 5.33
CA LEU A 424 0.86 -23.74 4.61
C LEU A 424 0.66 -24.95 3.69
N SER A 425 -0.43 -25.69 3.87
CA SER A 425 -0.84 -26.82 3.01
C SER A 425 -2.27 -26.59 2.52
N PRO A 426 -2.50 -25.57 1.69
CA PRO A 426 -3.84 -25.13 1.33
C PRO A 426 -4.60 -26.21 0.57
N SER A 427 -5.89 -26.34 0.86
CA SER A 427 -6.81 -27.31 0.26
C SER A 427 -8.14 -26.71 -0.18
N SER A 428 -8.30 -25.39 -0.03
CA SER A 428 -9.48 -24.64 -0.44
C SER A 428 -9.09 -23.25 -0.98
N PRO A 429 -9.96 -22.60 -1.77
CA PRO A 429 -9.71 -21.24 -2.25
C PRO A 429 -9.44 -20.23 -1.11
N GLU A 430 -10.06 -20.42 0.06
CA GLU A 430 -9.86 -19.56 1.22
C GLU A 430 -8.45 -19.74 1.80
N THR A 431 -7.98 -20.99 1.95
CA THR A 431 -6.61 -21.25 2.43
C THR A 431 -5.56 -20.89 1.40
N ASP A 432 -5.85 -21.01 0.08
CA ASP A 432 -4.99 -20.50 -0.98
C ASP A 432 -4.80 -18.98 -0.87
N ALA A 433 -5.90 -18.24 -0.70
CA ALA A 433 -5.85 -16.79 -0.54
C ALA A 433 -5.09 -16.37 0.73
N LEU A 434 -5.30 -17.06 1.85
CA LEU A 434 -4.58 -16.84 3.09
C LEU A 434 -3.09 -17.15 2.96
N ASN A 435 -2.72 -18.21 2.26
CA ASN A 435 -1.32 -18.60 2.03
C ASN A 435 -0.52 -17.50 1.34
N LEU A 436 -1.11 -16.78 0.39
CA LEU A 436 -0.47 -15.64 -0.29
C LEU A 436 -0.12 -14.48 0.65
N GLY A 437 -0.90 -14.30 1.72
CA GLY A 437 -0.69 -13.26 2.73
C GLY A 437 0.13 -13.71 3.94
N TYR A 438 0.34 -15.01 4.12
CA TYR A 438 0.90 -15.60 5.33
C TYR A 438 2.41 -15.77 5.24
N ASP A 439 3.15 -14.99 6.01
CA ASP A 439 4.60 -15.17 6.15
C ASP A 439 4.89 -16.25 7.21
N PRO A 440 5.55 -17.37 6.85
CA PRO A 440 5.85 -18.45 7.78
C PRO A 440 6.70 -18.04 9.00
N LYS A 441 7.46 -16.96 8.89
CA LYS A 441 8.30 -16.47 10.00
C LYS A 441 7.51 -15.64 11.01
N TYR A 442 6.50 -14.90 10.54
CA TYR A 442 5.82 -13.88 11.35
C TYR A 442 4.33 -14.16 11.55
N GLY A 443 3.76 -15.12 10.84
CA GLY A 443 2.36 -15.51 10.98
C GLY A 443 2.10 -16.25 12.30
N GLY A 444 0.87 -16.10 12.83
CA GLY A 444 0.42 -16.80 14.02
C GLY A 444 0.20 -18.29 13.82
N ASP A 445 0.10 -19.02 14.93
CA ASP A 445 -0.19 -20.46 14.91
C ASP A 445 -1.65 -20.76 14.55
N VAL A 446 -2.55 -19.81 14.89
CA VAL A 446 -3.97 -19.82 14.49
C VAL A 446 -4.36 -18.45 13.96
N ILE A 447 -5.11 -18.43 12.87
CA ILE A 447 -5.69 -17.21 12.28
C ILE A 447 -7.18 -17.17 12.56
N ILE A 448 -7.68 -16.04 13.04
CA ILE A 448 -9.10 -15.76 13.28
C ILE A 448 -9.60 -14.83 12.17
N ARG A 449 -10.66 -15.22 11.49
CA ARG A 449 -11.44 -14.37 10.61
C ARG A 449 -12.77 -14.01 11.28
N LEU A 450 -13.03 -12.72 11.44
CA LEU A 450 -14.28 -12.25 12.04
C LEU A 450 -15.37 -12.11 10.98
N ALA A 451 -16.61 -12.32 11.41
CA ALA A 451 -17.79 -12.09 10.60
C ALA A 451 -17.93 -10.60 10.25
N PRO A 452 -18.54 -10.26 9.08
CA PRO A 452 -18.86 -8.88 8.73
C PRO A 452 -19.62 -8.16 9.86
N GLY A 453 -19.31 -6.87 10.06
CA GLY A 453 -19.94 -6.07 11.11
C GLY A 453 -19.32 -6.23 12.51
N TRP A 454 -18.35 -7.12 12.70
CA TRP A 454 -17.61 -7.24 13.95
C TRP A 454 -16.32 -6.41 13.91
N SER A 455 -16.03 -5.74 15.04
CA SER A 455 -14.82 -4.94 15.23
C SER A 455 -13.88 -5.61 16.23
N VAL A 456 -12.58 -5.52 16.00
CA VAL A 456 -11.58 -5.95 17.00
C VAL A 456 -11.40 -4.85 18.02
N VAL A 457 -11.54 -5.19 19.29
CA VAL A 457 -11.15 -4.34 20.43
C VAL A 457 -9.90 -4.94 21.04
N ASP A 458 -8.79 -4.27 20.84
CA ASP A 458 -7.50 -4.62 21.44
C ASP A 458 -7.23 -3.65 22.59
N GLU A 459 -7.54 -4.07 23.80
CA GLU A 459 -7.47 -3.26 25.00
C GLU A 459 -6.02 -2.96 25.41
N ASP A 460 -5.04 -3.72 24.90
CA ASP A 460 -3.62 -3.56 25.19
C ASP A 460 -2.89 -2.75 24.12
N ALA A 461 -3.59 -2.43 23.01
CA ALA A 461 -3.02 -1.61 21.96
C ALA A 461 -3.02 -0.10 22.32
N PRO A 462 -2.12 0.70 21.74
CA PRO A 462 -2.17 2.15 21.87
C PRO A 462 -3.55 2.70 21.47
N VAL A 463 -4.06 3.69 22.20
CA VAL A 463 -5.44 4.24 22.09
C VAL A 463 -5.89 4.52 20.64
N ALA A 464 -4.97 4.83 19.75
CA ALA A 464 -5.29 5.11 18.34
C ALA A 464 -5.60 3.85 17.49
N SER A 465 -5.37 2.66 18.00
CA SER A 465 -5.55 1.39 17.30
C SER A 465 -6.53 0.42 17.97
N HIS A 466 -7.25 0.86 19.00
CA HIS A 466 -8.14 0.00 19.80
C HIS A 466 -9.33 -0.57 19.03
N GLN A 467 -9.77 0.07 17.96
CA GLN A 467 -10.87 -0.40 17.14
C GLN A 467 -10.47 -0.36 15.68
N LYS A 468 -10.19 -1.51 15.10
CA LYS A 468 -10.16 -1.68 13.65
C LYS A 468 -11.37 -2.51 13.26
N PRO A 469 -12.26 -1.99 12.40
CA PRO A 469 -13.25 -2.84 11.77
C PRO A 469 -12.50 -3.87 10.91
N VAL A 470 -12.75 -5.14 11.14
CA VAL A 470 -12.20 -6.19 10.30
C VAL A 470 -13.25 -6.53 9.25
N ARG A 471 -13.25 -5.81 8.15
CA ARG A 471 -14.02 -6.20 6.97
C ARG A 471 -13.06 -6.71 5.91
N GLN A 472 -13.03 -8.00 5.75
CA GLN A 472 -12.28 -8.67 4.70
C GLN A 472 -13.17 -8.88 3.46
N MET A 473 -13.67 -7.81 2.87
CA MET A 473 -14.36 -7.92 1.60
C MET A 473 -13.40 -7.64 0.46
N PRO A 474 -13.51 -8.39 -0.65
CA PRO A 474 -12.83 -8.04 -1.89
C PRO A 474 -13.24 -6.61 -2.27
N VAL A 475 -12.28 -5.76 -2.50
CA VAL A 475 -12.50 -4.37 -2.90
C VAL A 475 -11.89 -4.20 -4.28
N MET A 476 -12.70 -3.74 -5.24
CA MET A 476 -12.17 -3.31 -6.54
C MET A 476 -11.28 -2.09 -6.32
N THR A 477 -10.01 -2.22 -6.68
CA THR A 477 -9.04 -1.13 -6.55
C THR A 477 -8.58 -0.65 -7.92
N PRO A 478 -8.40 0.68 -8.11
CA PRO A 478 -8.03 1.22 -9.41
C PRO A 478 -6.51 1.19 -9.62
N SER A 479 -6.10 1.13 -10.89
CA SER A 479 -4.76 1.55 -11.29
C SER A 479 -4.82 2.38 -12.56
N PHE A 480 -3.91 3.34 -12.68
CA PHE A 480 -3.73 4.21 -13.83
C PHE A 480 -2.30 4.13 -14.31
N ILE A 481 -2.09 4.04 -15.61
CA ILE A 481 -0.76 4.03 -16.24
C ILE A 481 -0.81 5.02 -17.40
N MET A 482 -0.10 6.13 -17.27
CA MET A 482 -0.02 7.18 -18.30
C MET A 482 1.43 7.34 -18.75
N THR A 483 1.69 7.05 -20.03
CA THR A 483 3.02 7.14 -20.65
C THR A 483 2.89 7.19 -22.15
N PRO A 484 3.84 7.78 -22.89
CA PRO A 484 3.86 7.69 -24.35
C PRO A 484 3.85 6.25 -24.84
N GLY A 485 3.13 6.02 -25.95
CA GLY A 485 3.03 4.69 -26.57
C GLY A 485 1.97 3.76 -25.93
N ILE A 486 1.32 4.17 -24.87
CA ILE A 486 0.12 3.50 -24.33
C ILE A 486 -1.07 4.42 -24.52
N PRO A 487 -2.00 4.11 -25.43
CA PRO A 487 -3.19 4.93 -25.63
C PRO A 487 -4.14 4.88 -24.43
N ALA A 488 -4.98 5.90 -24.34
CA ALA A 488 -6.07 5.90 -23.36
C ALA A 488 -6.96 4.67 -23.59
N GLN A 489 -7.13 3.89 -22.55
CA GLN A 489 -7.93 2.68 -22.57
C GLN A 489 -8.53 2.39 -21.19
N LYS A 490 -9.67 1.72 -21.18
CA LYS A 490 -10.34 1.30 -19.94
C LYS A 490 -10.41 -0.23 -19.91
N ILE A 491 -9.90 -0.82 -18.83
CA ILE A 491 -9.87 -2.27 -18.63
C ILE A 491 -10.76 -2.58 -17.43
N ASP A 492 -11.90 -3.24 -17.72
CA ASP A 492 -12.89 -3.63 -16.70
C ASP A 492 -12.68 -5.07 -16.19
N SER A 493 -11.89 -5.89 -16.91
CA SER A 493 -11.54 -7.24 -16.45
C SER A 493 -10.56 -7.20 -15.28
N PRO A 494 -10.70 -8.10 -14.28
CA PRO A 494 -9.77 -8.19 -13.16
C PRO A 494 -8.32 -8.45 -13.63
N VAL A 495 -7.37 -7.74 -13.03
CA VAL A 495 -5.94 -7.95 -13.21
C VAL A 495 -5.28 -8.18 -11.85
N GLU A 496 -4.25 -9.03 -11.80
CA GLU A 496 -3.56 -9.27 -10.55
C GLU A 496 -2.66 -8.09 -10.17
N ALA A 497 -2.67 -7.68 -8.89
CA ALA A 497 -1.80 -6.62 -8.40
C ALA A 497 -0.32 -6.93 -8.61
N ALA A 498 0.08 -8.20 -8.48
CA ALA A 498 1.43 -8.66 -8.75
C ALA A 498 1.88 -8.45 -10.21
N ALA A 499 0.94 -8.26 -11.15
CA ALA A 499 1.23 -7.98 -12.55
C ALA A 499 1.62 -6.51 -12.81
N LEU A 500 1.38 -5.61 -11.86
CA LEU A 500 1.73 -4.19 -12.03
C LEU A 500 3.24 -3.98 -12.16
N ALA A 501 4.04 -4.59 -11.28
CA ALA A 501 5.50 -4.43 -11.35
C ALA A 501 6.09 -4.90 -12.68
N PRO A 502 5.84 -6.14 -13.18
CA PRO A 502 6.34 -6.55 -14.48
C PRO A 502 5.80 -5.68 -15.63
N THR A 503 4.56 -5.19 -15.56
CA THR A 503 4.02 -4.27 -16.57
C THR A 503 4.82 -2.96 -16.63
N LEU A 504 5.09 -2.36 -15.48
CA LEU A 504 5.84 -1.10 -15.39
C LEU A 504 7.30 -1.30 -15.81
N THR A 505 7.94 -2.41 -15.43
CA THR A 505 9.32 -2.70 -15.83
C THR A 505 9.44 -3.05 -17.33
N ASP A 506 8.44 -3.67 -17.95
CA ASP A 506 8.39 -3.87 -19.40
C ASP A 506 8.27 -2.53 -20.16
N ILE A 507 7.47 -1.59 -19.65
CA ILE A 507 7.38 -0.23 -20.19
C ILE A 507 8.74 0.47 -20.11
N LEU A 508 9.44 0.32 -18.99
CA LEU A 508 10.77 0.88 -18.75
C LEU A 508 11.89 0.12 -19.47
N ARG A 509 11.61 -1.07 -20.04
CA ARG A 509 12.58 -1.98 -20.68
C ARG A 509 13.70 -2.39 -19.73
N ILE A 510 13.37 -2.62 -18.47
CA ILE A 510 14.27 -3.12 -17.45
C ILE A 510 13.78 -4.47 -16.96
N ARG A 511 14.61 -5.16 -16.19
CA ARG A 511 14.26 -6.45 -15.59
C ARG A 511 13.14 -6.27 -14.56
N SER A 512 12.23 -7.24 -14.49
CA SER A 512 11.23 -7.29 -13.41
C SER A 512 11.89 -7.61 -12.07
N PRO A 513 11.31 -7.17 -10.94
CA PRO A 513 11.79 -7.53 -9.61
C PRO A 513 11.97 -9.05 -9.46
N ASN A 514 12.98 -9.46 -8.70
CA ASN A 514 13.39 -10.86 -8.57
C ASN A 514 12.33 -11.81 -8.00
N GLY A 515 11.33 -11.27 -7.30
CA GLY A 515 10.21 -12.01 -6.72
C GLY A 515 8.95 -12.03 -7.57
N THR A 516 8.97 -11.44 -8.77
CA THR A 516 7.80 -11.34 -9.66
C THR A 516 7.21 -12.71 -9.97
N ARG A 517 5.89 -12.87 -9.77
CA ARG A 517 5.15 -14.11 -9.94
C ARG A 517 4.08 -14.06 -11.02
N ALA A 518 3.73 -12.88 -11.49
CA ALA A 518 2.72 -12.65 -12.52
C ALA A 518 3.35 -12.21 -13.85
N ARG A 519 2.60 -12.38 -14.93
CA ARG A 519 2.96 -11.82 -16.25
C ARG A 519 2.47 -10.39 -16.35
N SER A 520 3.12 -9.61 -17.21
CA SER A 520 2.70 -8.25 -17.55
C SER A 520 1.26 -8.20 -18.06
N ILE A 521 0.56 -7.13 -17.73
CA ILE A 521 -0.80 -6.86 -18.21
C ILE A 521 -0.73 -6.53 -19.71
N PRO A 522 -1.54 -7.17 -20.57
CA PRO A 522 -1.55 -6.89 -22.01
C PRO A 522 -2.24 -5.54 -22.29
N LEU A 523 -1.49 -4.45 -22.20
CA LEU A 523 -1.96 -3.12 -22.58
C LEU A 523 -1.89 -2.95 -24.12
N GLN A 524 -2.88 -2.27 -24.70
CA GLN A 524 -2.78 -1.82 -26.08
C GLN A 524 -1.61 -0.83 -26.20
N LYS A 525 -0.86 -0.94 -27.29
CA LYS A 525 0.29 -0.10 -27.59
C LYS A 525 0.03 0.73 -28.84
#